data_86a96f68140bf4b6dc3834fc62559c5a
#
_entry.id   86a96f68140bf4b6dc3834fc62559c5a
#
_cell.length_a   1.000
_cell.length_b   1.000
_cell.length_c   1.000
_cell.angle_alpha   90.00
_cell.angle_beta   90.00
_cell.angle_gamma   90.00
#
_symmetry.space_group_name_H-M   'P 1'
#
loop_
_entity.id
_entity.type
_entity.pdbx_description
1 polymer ?
#
loop_
_entity_poly.entity_id
_entity_poly.type
_entity_poly.pdbx_seq_one_letter_code
_entity_poly.pdbx_strand_id
1 'polypeptide(L)'
;TSSSYILGADEDEKLKSRLEKRTKNIPVIIQSSALVIALKILHAERIALIHPPWYSDDLDALGAAYFQNQGIDVLSHGQAKLRDDYGDMTPDQIFDWVTTHTPDNADAAVIGGSGFRATGAIAAIEAPLGRPVLSANQAAFWLALRLSGIADALNGYGQIFKKQLDDQ
;
A
#
# COMPACT_ATOMS: atom_id res chain seq x y z
N THR A 1 -1.76 -0.19 9.05
CA THR A 1 -1.63 -1.50 8.34
C THR A 1 -1.44 -2.68 9.29
N SER A 2 -0.48 -2.65 10.22
CA SER A 2 -0.20 -3.80 11.09
C SER A 2 -1.42 -4.30 11.88
N SER A 3 -2.29 -3.41 12.38
CA SER A 3 -3.54 -3.80 13.06
C SER A 3 -4.48 -4.58 12.15
N SER A 4 -4.61 -4.19 10.88
CA SER A 4 -5.41 -4.91 9.87
C SER A 4 -4.85 -6.30 9.59
N TYR A 5 -3.54 -6.44 9.55
CA TYR A 5 -2.89 -7.74 9.35
C TYR A 5 -3.18 -8.71 10.50
N ILE A 6 -3.16 -8.19 11.75
CA ILE A 6 -3.43 -8.99 12.95
C ILE A 6 -4.91 -9.34 13.07
N LEU A 7 -5.81 -8.40 12.79
CA LEU A 7 -7.24 -8.53 13.05
C LEU A 7 -8.02 -9.04 11.83
N GLY A 8 -7.50 -8.84 10.62
CA GLY A 8 -8.13 -9.23 9.38
C GLY A 8 -9.13 -8.21 8.82
N ALA A 9 -9.53 -8.41 7.57
CA ALA A 9 -10.38 -7.49 6.82
C ALA A 9 -11.81 -7.36 7.41
N ASP A 10 -12.35 -8.43 7.98
CA ASP A 10 -13.68 -8.40 8.60
C ASP A 10 -13.73 -7.45 9.80
N GLU A 11 -12.67 -7.41 10.61
CA GLU A 11 -12.58 -6.50 11.74
C GLU A 11 -12.34 -5.04 11.27
N ASP A 12 -11.61 -4.85 10.17
CA ASP A 12 -11.48 -3.54 9.52
C ASP A 12 -12.86 -2.98 9.11
N GLU A 13 -13.72 -3.79 8.47
CA GLU A 13 -15.05 -3.36 8.06
C GLU A 13 -15.97 -3.08 9.27
N LYS A 14 -15.89 -3.88 10.32
CA LYS A 14 -16.61 -3.62 11.57
C LYS A 14 -16.16 -2.31 12.23
N LEU A 15 -14.85 -2.08 12.29
CA LEU A 15 -14.25 -0.85 12.83
C LEU A 15 -14.71 0.36 12.01
N LYS A 16 -14.58 0.29 10.68
CA LYS A 16 -15.02 1.33 9.75
C LYS A 16 -16.48 1.69 9.96
N SER A 17 -17.38 0.71 9.89
CA SER A 17 -18.83 0.91 10.11
C SER A 17 -19.13 1.55 11.44
N ARG A 18 -18.45 1.14 12.52
CA ARG A 18 -18.63 1.69 13.86
C ARG A 18 -18.19 3.15 13.95
N LEU A 19 -17.09 3.50 13.29
CA LEU A 19 -16.57 4.87 13.27
C LEU A 19 -17.44 5.77 12.41
N GLU A 20 -17.87 5.34 11.24
CA GLU A 20 -18.74 6.08 10.33
C GLU A 20 -20.08 6.45 11.00
N LYS A 21 -20.68 5.51 11.75
CA LYS A 21 -21.88 5.79 12.55
C LYS A 21 -21.67 6.88 13.59
N ARG A 22 -20.47 6.99 14.18
CA ARG A 22 -20.14 8.02 15.17
C ARG A 22 -19.81 9.38 14.56
N THR A 23 -19.33 9.39 13.34
CA THR A 23 -18.93 10.61 12.62
C THR A 23 -20.00 11.14 11.67
N LYS A 24 -21.28 10.76 11.87
CA LYS A 24 -22.41 11.16 11.01
C LYS A 24 -22.17 10.79 9.53
N ASN A 25 -21.68 9.58 9.31
CA ASN A 25 -21.39 8.99 8.00
C ASN A 25 -20.25 9.68 7.22
N ILE A 26 -19.31 10.32 7.91
CA ILE A 26 -18.06 10.71 7.27
C ILE A 26 -17.30 9.44 6.90
N PRO A 27 -16.87 9.26 5.64
CA PRO A 27 -16.14 8.07 5.23
C PRO A 27 -14.87 7.85 6.05
N VAL A 28 -14.68 6.62 6.52
CA VAL A 28 -13.48 6.19 7.25
C VAL A 28 -12.62 5.35 6.33
N ILE A 29 -11.34 5.65 6.28
CA ILE A 29 -10.35 4.96 5.45
C ILE A 29 -9.45 4.10 6.32
N ILE A 30 -9.41 2.82 6.04
CA ILE A 30 -8.44 1.87 6.57
C ILE A 30 -7.32 1.70 5.54
N GLN A 31 -6.07 1.90 5.93
CA GLN A 31 -4.94 1.90 4.99
C GLN A 31 -4.79 0.59 4.21
N SER A 32 -4.98 -0.55 4.85
CA SER A 32 -4.87 -1.85 4.18
C SER A 32 -6.00 -2.06 3.17
N SER A 33 -7.24 -1.66 3.52
CA SER A 33 -8.36 -1.68 2.58
C SER A 33 -8.15 -0.72 1.42
N ALA A 34 -7.56 0.46 1.66
CA ALA A 34 -7.23 1.41 0.60
C ALA A 34 -6.19 0.85 -0.38
N LEU A 35 -5.20 0.08 0.09
CA LEU A 35 -4.26 -0.63 -0.77
C LEU A 35 -4.98 -1.65 -1.67
N VAL A 36 -5.89 -2.44 -1.10
CA VAL A 36 -6.68 -3.42 -1.87
C VAL A 36 -7.53 -2.73 -2.94
N ILE A 37 -8.20 -1.63 -2.60
CA ILE A 37 -8.98 -0.84 -3.57
C ILE A 37 -8.08 -0.29 -4.68
N ALA A 38 -6.93 0.28 -4.32
CA ALA A 38 -5.99 0.83 -5.28
C ALA A 38 -5.43 -0.24 -6.24
N LEU A 39 -5.13 -1.45 -5.73
CA LEU A 39 -4.68 -2.58 -6.56
C LEU A 39 -5.75 -3.01 -7.56
N LYS A 40 -7.02 -3.08 -7.14
CA LYS A 40 -8.14 -3.40 -8.04
C LYS A 40 -8.32 -2.36 -9.14
N ILE A 41 -8.26 -1.07 -8.81
CA ILE A 41 -8.33 0.05 -9.78
C ILE A 41 -7.15 0.02 -10.77
N LEU A 42 -6.00 -0.47 -10.34
CA LEU A 42 -4.81 -0.62 -11.18
C LEU A 42 -4.76 -1.95 -11.94
N HIS A 43 -5.77 -2.82 -11.76
CA HIS A 43 -5.81 -4.19 -12.31
C HIS A 43 -4.56 -5.01 -11.96
N ALA A 44 -4.02 -4.82 -10.75
CA ALA A 44 -2.85 -5.50 -10.24
C ALA A 44 -3.28 -6.68 -9.35
N GLU A 45 -3.16 -7.88 -9.88
CA GLU A 45 -3.57 -9.12 -9.21
C GLU A 45 -2.41 -9.82 -8.52
N ARG A 46 -1.16 -9.60 -8.98
CA ARG A 46 0.06 -10.23 -8.48
C ARG A 46 1.00 -9.17 -7.92
N ILE A 47 1.38 -9.28 -6.66
CA ILE A 47 2.17 -8.25 -6.00
C ILE A 47 3.48 -8.78 -5.41
N ALA A 48 4.48 -7.89 -5.35
CA ALA A 48 5.58 -7.97 -4.40
C ALA A 48 5.21 -7.13 -3.18
N LEU A 49 5.23 -7.73 -1.98
CA LEU A 49 4.89 -7.05 -0.74
C LEU A 49 6.17 -6.79 0.07
N ILE A 50 6.49 -5.54 0.27
CA ILE A 50 7.70 -5.11 0.97
C ILE A 50 7.30 -4.43 2.27
N HIS A 51 7.77 -4.96 3.38
CA HIS A 51 7.55 -4.41 4.71
C HIS A 51 8.78 -3.66 5.25
N PRO A 52 8.56 -2.77 6.22
CA PRO A 52 9.68 -2.07 6.85
C PRO A 52 10.57 -3.01 7.69
N PRO A 53 11.84 -2.66 7.91
CA PRO A 53 12.82 -3.49 8.63
C PRO A 53 12.38 -3.95 10.02
N TRP A 54 11.56 -3.18 10.70
CA TRP A 54 11.11 -3.45 12.08
C TRP A 54 9.90 -4.38 12.19
N TYR A 55 9.38 -4.92 11.08
CA TYR A 55 8.33 -5.93 11.15
C TYR A 55 8.96 -7.28 11.52
N SER A 56 8.27 -8.06 12.36
CA SER A 56 8.64 -9.45 12.61
C SER A 56 8.24 -10.35 11.42
N ASP A 57 8.84 -11.53 11.33
CA ASP A 57 8.49 -12.53 10.33
C ASP A 57 7.00 -12.91 10.43
N ASP A 58 6.46 -13.02 11.66
CA ASP A 58 5.04 -13.32 11.88
C ASP A 58 4.13 -12.20 11.33
N LEU A 59 4.48 -10.94 11.57
CA LEU A 59 3.70 -9.80 11.07
C LEU A 59 3.79 -9.68 9.55
N ASP A 60 4.94 -9.99 8.99
CA ASP A 60 5.15 -10.05 7.54
C ASP A 60 4.26 -11.13 6.90
N ALA A 61 4.26 -12.34 7.46
CA ALA A 61 3.41 -13.44 7.00
C ALA A 61 1.91 -13.11 7.12
N LEU A 62 1.48 -12.46 8.21
CA LEU A 62 0.10 -11.97 8.37
C LEU A 62 -0.25 -10.93 7.31
N GLY A 63 0.70 -10.08 6.93
CA GLY A 63 0.51 -9.12 5.84
C GLY A 63 0.28 -9.82 4.50
N ALA A 64 1.06 -10.83 4.16
CA ALA A 64 0.87 -11.62 2.95
C ALA A 64 -0.50 -12.31 2.95
N ALA A 65 -0.87 -12.96 4.05
CA ALA A 65 -2.15 -13.62 4.22
C ALA A 65 -3.33 -12.63 4.09
N TYR A 66 -3.19 -11.40 4.57
CA TYR A 66 -4.22 -10.37 4.44
C TYR A 66 -4.56 -10.10 2.96
N PHE A 67 -3.56 -9.91 2.10
CA PHE A 67 -3.78 -9.66 0.67
C PHE A 67 -4.28 -10.92 -0.05
N GLN A 68 -3.76 -12.09 0.26
CA GLN A 68 -4.21 -13.37 -0.31
C GLN A 68 -5.70 -13.63 -0.01
N ASN A 69 -6.15 -13.34 1.21
CA ASN A 69 -7.56 -13.45 1.60
C ASN A 69 -8.47 -12.43 0.87
N GLN A 70 -7.90 -11.40 0.24
CA GLN A 70 -8.61 -10.45 -0.61
C GLN A 70 -8.54 -10.81 -2.11
N GLY A 71 -8.02 -12.00 -2.44
CA GLY A 71 -7.90 -12.50 -3.81
C GLY A 71 -6.71 -11.93 -4.60
N ILE A 72 -5.69 -11.41 -3.89
CA ILE A 72 -4.47 -10.87 -4.50
C ILE A 72 -3.35 -11.89 -4.30
N ASP A 73 -2.68 -12.27 -5.38
CA ASP A 73 -1.55 -13.19 -5.34
C ASP A 73 -0.28 -12.47 -4.87
N VAL A 74 0.33 -12.95 -3.79
CA VAL A 74 1.56 -12.40 -3.21
C VAL A 74 2.74 -13.24 -3.67
N LEU A 75 3.41 -12.81 -4.73
CA LEU A 75 4.53 -13.51 -5.35
C LEU A 75 5.77 -13.54 -4.47
N SER A 76 5.99 -12.47 -3.73
CA SER A 76 7.06 -12.36 -2.75
C SER A 76 6.66 -11.42 -1.62
N HIS A 77 7.13 -11.70 -0.42
CA HIS A 77 6.98 -10.81 0.72
C HIS A 77 8.21 -10.86 1.62
N GLY A 78 8.43 -9.80 2.37
CA GLY A 78 9.54 -9.72 3.32
C GLY A 78 9.84 -8.31 3.79
N GLN A 79 10.60 -8.24 4.88
CA GLN A 79 11.10 -6.97 5.39
C GLN A 79 12.27 -6.47 4.53
N ALA A 80 12.29 -5.18 4.27
CA ALA A 80 13.45 -4.54 3.65
C ALA A 80 14.65 -4.65 4.61
N LYS A 81 15.74 -5.28 4.15
CA LYS A 81 16.97 -5.40 4.95
C LYS A 81 17.79 -4.11 4.91
N LEU A 82 17.14 -3.02 5.30
CA LEU A 82 17.72 -1.70 5.45
C LEU A 82 18.03 -1.42 6.93
N ARG A 83 18.73 -0.33 7.21
CA ARG A 83 19.01 0.06 8.60
C ARG A 83 17.68 0.26 9.36
N ASP A 84 17.66 -0.22 10.59
CA ASP A 84 16.46 -0.28 11.45
C ASP A 84 16.05 1.09 12.03
N ASP A 85 16.70 2.15 11.61
CA ASP A 85 16.49 3.49 12.15
C ASP A 85 15.37 4.21 11.38
N TYR A 86 14.24 4.44 12.05
CA TYR A 86 13.05 5.10 11.49
C TYR A 86 13.35 6.45 10.82
N GLY A 87 14.41 7.14 11.23
CA GLY A 87 14.79 8.46 10.76
C GLY A 87 15.79 8.48 9.60
N ASP A 88 16.59 7.43 9.46
CA ASP A 88 17.79 7.44 8.62
C ASP A 88 17.61 6.76 7.25
N MET A 89 16.47 6.12 7.00
CA MET A 89 16.19 5.54 5.68
C MET A 89 15.95 6.64 4.65
N THR A 90 16.76 6.62 3.61
CA THR A 90 16.65 7.58 2.50
C THR A 90 15.74 7.04 1.39
N PRO A 91 15.13 7.92 0.57
CA PRO A 91 14.40 7.50 -0.62
C PRO A 91 15.21 6.63 -1.57
N ASP A 92 16.52 6.89 -1.71
CA ASP A 92 17.41 6.11 -2.56
C ASP A 92 17.60 4.66 -2.09
N GLN A 93 17.72 4.44 -0.78
CA GLN A 93 17.79 3.09 -0.20
C GLN A 93 16.49 2.31 -0.45
N ILE A 94 15.35 2.98 -0.35
CA ILE A 94 14.04 2.37 -0.63
C ILE A 94 13.91 2.07 -2.13
N PHE A 95 14.37 2.98 -2.98
CA PHE A 95 14.42 2.79 -4.43
C PHE A 95 15.23 1.55 -4.80
N ASP A 96 16.47 1.46 -4.34
CA ASP A 96 17.38 0.33 -4.64
C ASP A 96 16.77 -1.00 -4.15
N TRP A 97 16.21 -1.00 -2.93
CA TRP A 97 15.61 -2.23 -2.39
C TRP A 97 14.40 -2.68 -3.20
N VAL A 98 13.44 -1.80 -3.43
CA VAL A 98 12.19 -2.16 -4.11
C VAL A 98 12.43 -2.56 -5.56
N THR A 99 13.28 -1.84 -6.30
CA THR A 99 13.59 -2.17 -7.69
C THR A 99 14.30 -3.52 -7.83
N THR A 100 15.17 -3.87 -6.87
CA THR A 100 15.93 -5.12 -6.89
C THR A 100 15.10 -6.33 -6.45
N HIS A 101 14.10 -6.12 -5.56
CA HIS A 101 13.35 -7.22 -4.94
C HIS A 101 11.91 -7.36 -5.45
N THR A 102 11.53 -6.62 -6.48
CA THR A 102 10.24 -6.80 -7.15
C THR A 102 10.40 -7.79 -8.30
N PRO A 103 9.75 -8.98 -8.26
CA PRO A 103 9.82 -9.96 -9.34
C PRO A 103 9.29 -9.41 -10.67
N ASP A 104 9.89 -9.84 -11.78
CA ASP A 104 9.52 -9.38 -13.13
C ASP A 104 8.07 -9.70 -13.51
N ASN A 105 7.48 -10.72 -12.92
CA ASN A 105 6.09 -11.12 -13.16
C ASN A 105 5.08 -10.52 -12.17
N ALA A 106 5.51 -9.63 -11.27
CA ALA A 106 4.59 -8.87 -10.42
C ALA A 106 3.89 -7.76 -11.22
N ASP A 107 2.61 -7.55 -10.97
CA ASP A 107 1.84 -6.47 -11.59
C ASP A 107 2.07 -5.13 -10.87
N ALA A 108 2.38 -5.19 -9.57
CA ALA A 108 2.70 -4.03 -8.75
C ALA A 108 3.65 -4.37 -7.59
N ALA A 109 4.33 -3.35 -7.05
CA ALA A 109 4.97 -3.44 -5.75
C ALA A 109 4.14 -2.71 -4.69
N VAL A 110 3.99 -3.32 -3.51
CA VAL A 110 3.28 -2.76 -2.36
C VAL A 110 4.25 -2.58 -1.20
N ILE A 111 4.35 -1.36 -0.71
CA ILE A 111 5.19 -0.99 0.42
C ILE A 111 4.28 -0.81 1.64
N GLY A 112 4.29 -1.79 2.54
CA GLY A 112 3.53 -1.79 3.78
C GLY A 112 4.17 -0.93 4.87
N GLY A 113 3.39 -0.63 5.91
CA GLY A 113 3.89 0.09 7.08
C GLY A 113 3.94 1.62 6.93
N SER A 114 3.18 2.32 7.78
CA SER A 114 3.01 3.78 7.68
C SER A 114 4.27 4.57 8.03
N GLY A 115 5.17 4.00 8.84
CA GLY A 115 6.45 4.62 9.21
C GLY A 115 7.53 4.50 8.12
N PHE A 116 7.32 3.68 7.11
CA PHE A 116 8.26 3.50 6.00
C PHE A 116 8.12 4.67 5.02
N ARG A 117 9.09 5.56 4.98
CA ARG A 117 9.03 6.87 4.28
C ARG A 117 9.19 6.73 2.76
N ALA A 118 8.38 5.91 2.12
CA ALA A 118 8.51 5.53 0.71
C ALA A 118 7.93 6.55 -0.28
N THR A 119 7.03 7.44 0.16
CA THR A 119 6.25 8.30 -0.75
C THR A 119 7.11 9.11 -1.72
N GLY A 120 8.26 9.61 -1.27
CA GLY A 120 9.17 10.38 -2.11
C GLY A 120 9.93 9.55 -3.17
N ALA A 121 9.99 8.23 -3.02
CA ALA A 121 10.67 7.33 -3.94
C ALA A 121 9.73 6.72 -4.99
N ILE A 122 8.42 6.73 -4.78
CA ILE A 122 7.46 5.97 -5.58
C ILE A 122 7.58 6.23 -7.08
N ALA A 123 7.54 7.49 -7.51
CA ALA A 123 7.60 7.82 -8.92
C ALA A 123 8.95 7.43 -9.57
N ALA A 124 10.04 7.54 -8.81
CA ALA A 124 11.37 7.11 -9.26
C ALA A 124 11.44 5.58 -9.40
N ILE A 125 10.78 4.83 -8.51
CA ILE A 125 10.72 3.36 -8.56
C ILE A 125 9.84 2.89 -9.72
N GLU A 126 8.69 3.51 -9.95
CA GLU A 126 7.78 3.16 -11.06
C GLU A 126 8.45 3.30 -12.44
N ALA A 127 9.36 4.25 -12.60
CA ALA A 127 10.01 4.52 -13.89
C ALA A 127 10.80 3.31 -14.44
N PRO A 128 11.74 2.70 -13.71
CA PRO A 128 12.46 1.52 -14.19
C PRO A 128 11.62 0.24 -14.12
N LEU A 129 10.70 0.11 -13.16
CA LEU A 129 9.85 -1.08 -13.05
C LEU A 129 8.78 -1.14 -14.16
N GLY A 130 8.37 -0.02 -14.73
CA GLY A 130 7.31 0.06 -15.73
C GLY A 130 5.92 -0.36 -15.19
N ARG A 131 5.76 -0.38 -13.87
CA ARG A 131 4.53 -0.85 -13.18
C ARG A 131 4.23 -0.03 -11.92
N PRO A 132 2.98 -0.07 -11.41
CA PRO A 132 2.58 0.69 -10.23
C PRO A 132 3.36 0.31 -8.99
N VAL A 133 3.63 1.31 -8.15
CA VAL A 133 4.14 1.14 -6.80
C VAL A 133 3.20 1.84 -5.83
N LEU A 134 2.75 1.12 -4.82
CA LEU A 134 1.83 1.64 -3.80
C LEU A 134 2.48 1.66 -2.43
N SER A 135 2.23 2.70 -1.66
CA SER A 135 2.48 2.68 -0.22
C SER A 135 1.18 2.85 0.56
N ALA A 136 1.15 2.37 1.80
CA ALA A 136 -0.03 2.44 2.64
C ALA A 136 -0.54 3.89 2.84
N ASN A 137 0.38 4.84 3.05
CA ASN A 137 0.03 6.25 3.22
C ASN A 137 -0.50 6.86 1.92
N GLN A 138 0.16 6.58 0.80
CA GLN A 138 -0.22 7.10 -0.52
C GLN A 138 -1.61 6.59 -0.92
N ALA A 139 -1.88 5.29 -0.80
CA ALA A 139 -3.17 4.71 -1.15
C ALA A 139 -4.32 5.28 -0.29
N ALA A 140 -4.08 5.44 1.02
CA ALA A 140 -5.07 6.06 1.90
C ALA A 140 -5.34 7.53 1.54
N PHE A 141 -4.30 8.30 1.21
CA PHE A 141 -4.45 9.69 0.80
C PHE A 141 -5.16 9.82 -0.55
N TRP A 142 -4.79 8.99 -1.53
CA TRP A 142 -5.50 8.93 -2.81
C TRP A 142 -6.99 8.64 -2.61
N LEU A 143 -7.32 7.61 -1.82
CA LEU A 143 -8.71 7.26 -1.56
C LEU A 143 -9.46 8.39 -0.85
N ALA A 144 -8.80 9.10 0.09
CA ALA A 144 -9.39 10.26 0.76
C ALA A 144 -9.77 11.37 -0.22
N LEU A 145 -8.88 11.69 -1.16
CA LEU A 145 -9.15 12.68 -2.21
C LEU A 145 -10.36 12.27 -3.06
N ARG A 146 -10.38 11.01 -3.51
CA ARG A 146 -11.45 10.51 -4.38
C ARG A 146 -12.81 10.49 -3.66
N LEU A 147 -12.86 10.03 -2.42
CA LEU A 147 -14.09 10.07 -1.60
C LEU A 147 -14.55 11.50 -1.25
N SER A 148 -13.65 12.47 -1.29
CA SER A 148 -13.97 13.89 -1.13
C SER A 148 -14.36 14.59 -2.43
N GLY A 149 -14.46 13.86 -3.56
CA GLY A 149 -14.79 14.42 -4.87
C GLY A 149 -13.66 15.18 -5.56
N ILE A 150 -12.42 15.05 -5.05
CA ILE A 150 -11.24 15.68 -5.64
C ILE A 150 -10.66 14.74 -6.70
N ALA A 151 -10.78 15.10 -7.97
CA ALA A 151 -10.35 14.30 -9.11
C ALA A 151 -8.95 14.64 -9.63
N ASP A 152 -8.30 15.66 -9.06
CA ASP A 152 -7.01 16.15 -9.55
C ASP A 152 -5.94 15.05 -9.56
N ALA A 153 -5.17 15.00 -10.66
CA ALA A 153 -4.02 14.13 -10.78
C ALA A 153 -2.80 14.79 -10.10
N LEU A 154 -2.17 14.07 -9.18
CA LEU A 154 -0.94 14.53 -8.55
C LEU A 154 0.26 13.88 -9.25
N ASN A 155 1.06 14.70 -9.92
CA ASN A 155 2.29 14.24 -10.58
C ASN A 155 3.42 14.01 -9.57
N GLY A 156 4.25 12.99 -9.80
CA GLY A 156 5.41 12.69 -8.95
C GLY A 156 5.11 11.79 -7.75
N TYR A 157 3.85 11.39 -7.54
CA TYR A 157 3.44 10.56 -6.40
C TYR A 157 2.88 9.18 -6.78
N GLY A 158 3.14 8.73 -8.01
CA GLY A 158 2.76 7.41 -8.51
C GLY A 158 1.53 7.40 -9.39
N GLN A 159 1.37 6.30 -10.13
CA GLN A 159 0.33 6.13 -11.15
C GLN A 159 -1.09 6.18 -10.56
N ILE A 160 -1.28 5.75 -9.30
CA ILE A 160 -2.60 5.71 -8.66
C ILE A 160 -3.28 7.09 -8.63
N PHE A 161 -2.53 8.19 -8.51
CA PHE A 161 -3.12 9.53 -8.51
C PHE A 161 -3.70 9.98 -9.86
N LYS A 162 -3.45 9.23 -10.93
CA LYS A 162 -4.07 9.43 -12.25
C LYS A 162 -5.39 8.68 -12.41
N LYS A 163 -5.76 7.83 -11.44
CA LYS A 163 -6.94 6.97 -11.45
C LYS A 163 -8.08 7.54 -10.64
N GLN A 164 -9.31 7.22 -11.07
CA GLN A 164 -10.55 7.52 -10.38
C GLN A 164 -11.15 6.24 -9.77
N LEU A 165 -12.19 6.36 -8.92
CA LEU A 165 -12.84 5.20 -8.30
C LEU A 165 -13.68 4.37 -9.27
N ASP A 166 -14.09 4.94 -10.38
CA ASP A 166 -14.88 4.33 -11.45
C ASP A 166 -14.04 3.78 -12.62
N ASP A 167 -12.72 3.85 -12.52
CA ASP A 167 -11.78 3.28 -13.51
C ASP A 167 -11.67 1.73 -13.41
N GLN A 168 -12.75 1.02 -12.98
CA GLN A 168 -12.80 -0.45 -12.86
C GLN A 168 -13.11 -1.16 -14.15
#